data_91dde0223e70d783049ce8af8c753dc9
#
_entry.id   91dde0223e70d783049ce8af8c753dc9
#
_cell.length_a   1.000
_cell.length_b   1.000
_cell.length_c   1.000
_cell.angle_alpha   90.00
_cell.angle_beta   90.00
_cell.angle_gamma   90.00
#
_symmetry.space_group_name_H-M   'P 1'
#
loop_
_entity.id
_entity.type
_entity.pdbx_description
1 polymer ?
#
loop_
_entity_poly.entity_id
_entity_poly.type
_entity_poly.pdbx_seq_one_letter_code
_entity_poly.pdbx_strand_id
1 'polypeptide(L)'
;VVISDEISINATKKYLDEAIAGTDFSIEYILFPGEAAFEYAEELQQTDAVKNADMIFCLGGGKAIDTGKLVAHNLKKPYFTFPTIASTCACNSALGIYYYPNHVFRTFFRVDRPPVHIFISTKVIAEAPASFLWAGIGDGMSKEIEVKFSARGKEDELTLSEQAGVALSGCCTEPLLKYGVQAMEDCRNNRASKAIEMVALDIFINTGMVSNMVDSHKYNTNLAHALFNSMTILPQVEERHRHGEVVSYGTLVLLTMDKQYDKLDRFFDFYKEMKLPTKLADIEVSVDELGPVLDEAVKKYDLDYSPYKITQDMIKAAILELEEYNKKKEA
;
A
#
# COMPACT_ATOMS: atom_id res chain seq x y z
N VAL A 1 -22.76 -11.37 2.52
CA VAL A 1 -22.80 -9.98 2.98
C VAL A 1 -21.67 -9.17 2.36
N VAL A 2 -21.90 -7.89 2.03
CA VAL A 2 -20.89 -6.92 1.58
C VAL A 2 -20.58 -5.97 2.73
N ILE A 3 -19.31 -5.91 3.14
CA ILE A 3 -18.79 -4.93 4.11
C ILE A 3 -18.09 -3.84 3.29
N SER A 4 -18.53 -2.58 3.41
CA SER A 4 -18.06 -1.50 2.55
C SER A 4 -18.33 -0.10 3.15
N ASP A 5 -17.85 0.91 2.46
CA ASP A 5 -18.25 2.31 2.66
C ASP A 5 -19.32 2.73 1.65
N GLU A 6 -20.02 3.85 1.94
CA GLU A 6 -21.12 4.35 1.12
C GLU A 6 -20.69 4.74 -0.30
N ILE A 7 -19.49 5.32 -0.45
CA ILE A 7 -18.97 5.76 -1.76
C ILE A 7 -18.71 4.53 -2.64
N SER A 8 -18.05 3.52 -2.09
CA SER A 8 -17.75 2.27 -2.78
C SER A 8 -19.02 1.50 -3.16
N ILE A 9 -20.02 1.45 -2.27
CA ILE A 9 -21.31 0.85 -2.58
C ILE A 9 -21.96 1.57 -3.75
N ASN A 10 -22.08 2.91 -3.70
CA ASN A 10 -22.72 3.71 -4.74
C ASN A 10 -22.03 3.54 -6.11
N ALA A 11 -20.69 3.38 -6.13
CA ALA A 11 -19.93 3.17 -7.36
C ALA A 11 -20.14 1.77 -7.98
N THR A 12 -20.44 0.74 -7.17
CA THR A 12 -20.36 -0.66 -7.60
C THR A 12 -21.65 -1.45 -7.51
N LYS A 13 -22.59 -1.03 -6.67
CA LYS A 13 -23.83 -1.77 -6.37
C LYS A 13 -24.56 -2.28 -7.61
N LYS A 14 -24.69 -1.43 -8.62
CA LYS A 14 -25.38 -1.80 -9.88
C LYS A 14 -24.71 -3.00 -10.58
N TYR A 15 -23.41 -3.09 -10.54
CA TYR A 15 -22.66 -4.20 -11.18
C TYR A 15 -22.82 -5.50 -10.39
N LEU A 16 -22.83 -5.42 -9.06
CA LEU A 16 -23.05 -6.58 -8.21
C LEU A 16 -24.49 -7.08 -8.32
N ASP A 17 -25.47 -6.17 -8.26
CA ASP A 17 -26.90 -6.52 -8.40
C ASP A 17 -27.19 -7.15 -9.78
N GLU A 18 -26.62 -6.62 -10.86
CA GLU A 18 -26.73 -7.17 -12.20
C GLU A 18 -26.08 -8.58 -12.29
N ALA A 19 -24.91 -8.77 -11.66
CA ALA A 19 -24.18 -10.03 -11.71
C ALA A 19 -24.90 -11.16 -10.99
N ILE A 20 -25.68 -10.88 -9.95
CA ILE A 20 -26.45 -11.90 -9.21
C ILE A 20 -27.88 -12.06 -9.72
N ALA A 21 -28.34 -11.19 -10.63
CA ALA A 21 -29.70 -11.24 -11.14
C ALA A 21 -30.02 -12.62 -11.78
N GLY A 22 -31.09 -13.27 -11.32
CA GLY A 22 -31.49 -14.59 -11.78
C GLY A 22 -30.71 -15.77 -11.18
N THR A 23 -29.88 -15.49 -10.17
CA THR A 23 -29.22 -16.52 -9.34
C THR A 23 -29.92 -16.65 -7.98
N ASP A 24 -29.53 -17.68 -7.21
CA ASP A 24 -30.01 -17.86 -5.81
C ASP A 24 -29.23 -17.03 -4.78
N PHE A 25 -28.32 -16.15 -5.26
CA PHE A 25 -27.57 -15.25 -4.36
C PHE A 25 -28.43 -14.09 -3.87
N SER A 26 -28.27 -13.75 -2.60
CA SER A 26 -28.78 -12.51 -2.02
C SER A 26 -27.63 -11.73 -1.40
N ILE A 27 -27.63 -10.41 -1.55
CA ILE A 27 -26.61 -9.51 -1.01
C ILE A 27 -27.25 -8.56 0.00
N GLU A 28 -26.67 -8.52 1.19
CA GLU A 28 -26.92 -7.48 2.18
C GLU A 28 -25.69 -6.59 2.34
N TYR A 29 -25.89 -5.28 2.25
CA TYR A 29 -24.81 -4.28 2.33
C TYR A 29 -24.73 -3.73 3.76
N ILE A 30 -23.53 -3.77 4.34
CA ILE A 30 -23.26 -3.27 5.68
C ILE A 30 -22.15 -2.23 5.60
N LEU A 31 -22.42 -1.07 6.21
CA LEU A 31 -21.43 0.00 6.30
C LEU A 31 -20.43 -0.33 7.41
N PHE A 32 -19.14 -0.26 7.10
CA PHE A 32 -18.11 -0.26 8.11
C PHE A 32 -17.94 1.16 8.69
N PRO A 33 -17.52 1.30 9.97
CA PRO A 33 -17.53 2.61 10.64
C PRO A 33 -16.45 3.61 10.19
N GLY A 34 -15.72 3.33 9.12
CA GLY A 34 -14.77 4.27 8.49
C GLY A 34 -13.29 4.04 8.84
N GLU A 35 -12.98 3.22 9.85
CA GLU A 35 -11.60 2.85 10.20
C GLU A 35 -11.44 1.33 10.32
N ALA A 36 -10.26 0.82 9.99
CA ALA A 36 -9.92 -0.59 10.21
C ALA A 36 -9.50 -0.79 11.67
N ALA A 37 -10.50 -0.95 12.55
CA ALA A 37 -10.31 -1.17 13.97
C ALA A 37 -10.84 -2.54 14.42
N PHE A 38 -10.18 -3.14 15.40
CA PHE A 38 -10.60 -4.43 15.95
C PHE A 38 -12.01 -4.32 16.56
N GLU A 39 -12.28 -3.21 17.25
CA GLU A 39 -13.55 -2.91 17.90
C GLU A 39 -14.70 -2.90 16.88
N TYR A 40 -14.48 -2.28 15.73
CA TYR A 40 -15.48 -2.23 14.66
C TYR A 40 -15.70 -3.59 13.98
N ALA A 41 -14.64 -4.37 13.82
CA ALA A 41 -14.79 -5.75 13.36
C ALA A 41 -15.57 -6.62 14.35
N GLU A 42 -15.35 -6.43 15.67
CA GLU A 42 -16.09 -7.10 16.73
C GLU A 42 -17.59 -6.73 16.72
N GLU A 43 -17.92 -5.46 16.50
CA GLU A 43 -19.30 -4.99 16.37
C GLU A 43 -19.98 -5.60 15.14
N LEU A 44 -19.33 -5.51 13.98
CA LEU A 44 -19.87 -6.03 12.72
C LEU A 44 -20.16 -7.52 12.77
N GLN A 45 -19.28 -8.32 13.35
CA GLN A 45 -19.45 -9.77 13.44
C GLN A 45 -20.57 -10.19 14.41
N GLN A 46 -21.11 -9.27 15.25
CA GLN A 46 -22.27 -9.55 16.10
C GLN A 46 -23.60 -9.35 15.38
N THR A 47 -23.62 -8.70 14.22
CA THR A 47 -24.85 -8.48 13.45
C THR A 47 -25.39 -9.80 12.89
N ASP A 48 -26.70 -9.96 12.84
CA ASP A 48 -27.35 -11.17 12.33
C ASP A 48 -27.01 -11.40 10.84
N ALA A 49 -26.93 -10.33 10.06
CA ALA A 49 -26.56 -10.39 8.65
C ALA A 49 -25.18 -11.03 8.45
N VAL A 50 -24.17 -10.60 9.23
CA VAL A 50 -22.81 -11.13 9.15
C VAL A 50 -22.73 -12.56 9.72
N LYS A 51 -23.43 -12.85 10.83
CA LYS A 51 -23.47 -14.19 11.43
C LYS A 51 -24.06 -15.24 10.48
N ASN A 52 -25.12 -14.87 9.77
CA ASN A 52 -25.86 -15.78 8.90
C ASN A 52 -25.33 -15.82 7.46
N ALA A 53 -24.41 -14.93 7.08
CA ALA A 53 -23.84 -14.92 5.73
C ALA A 53 -23.01 -16.17 5.46
N ASP A 54 -23.09 -16.71 4.26
CA ASP A 54 -22.24 -17.82 3.80
C ASP A 54 -20.83 -17.35 3.46
N MET A 55 -20.68 -16.11 3.04
CA MET A 55 -19.42 -15.51 2.63
C MET A 55 -19.40 -13.99 2.85
N ILE A 56 -18.22 -13.41 2.88
CA ILE A 56 -18.00 -11.98 3.06
C ILE A 56 -17.36 -11.38 1.80
N PHE A 57 -17.97 -10.34 1.26
CA PHE A 57 -17.42 -9.52 0.21
C PHE A 57 -16.84 -8.25 0.84
N CYS A 58 -15.52 -8.10 0.76
CA CYS A 58 -14.80 -6.94 1.25
C CYS A 58 -14.68 -5.96 0.07
N LEU A 59 -15.51 -4.93 0.06
CA LEU A 59 -15.63 -3.99 -1.05
C LEU A 59 -15.10 -2.62 -0.62
N GLY A 60 -14.20 -2.01 -1.39
CA GLY A 60 -13.74 -0.65 -1.13
C GLY A 60 -12.24 -0.45 -1.21
N GLY A 61 -11.73 0.52 -0.45
CA GLY A 61 -10.31 0.76 -0.24
C GLY A 61 -9.72 -0.12 0.85
N GLY A 62 -8.43 0.07 1.16
CA GLY A 62 -7.69 -0.76 2.12
C GLY A 62 -8.38 -0.93 3.47
N LYS A 63 -8.87 0.16 4.07
CA LYS A 63 -9.53 0.12 5.40
C LYS A 63 -10.80 -0.76 5.42
N ALA A 64 -11.66 -0.62 4.41
CA ALA A 64 -12.86 -1.44 4.27
C ALA A 64 -12.51 -2.92 4.05
N ILE A 65 -11.52 -3.17 3.19
CA ILE A 65 -11.03 -4.53 2.90
C ILE A 65 -10.43 -5.17 4.14
N ASP A 66 -9.58 -4.47 4.89
CA ASP A 66 -8.92 -4.99 6.09
C ASP A 66 -9.94 -5.27 7.21
N THR A 67 -10.98 -4.43 7.36
CA THR A 67 -12.09 -4.69 8.28
C THR A 67 -12.84 -5.96 7.90
N GLY A 68 -13.26 -6.09 6.64
CA GLY A 68 -13.97 -7.29 6.16
C GLY A 68 -13.12 -8.55 6.25
N LYS A 69 -11.83 -8.45 6.00
CA LYS A 69 -10.83 -9.51 6.15
C LYS A 69 -10.75 -10.02 7.59
N LEU A 70 -10.71 -9.11 8.57
CA LEU A 70 -10.69 -9.46 9.99
C LEU A 70 -11.99 -10.12 10.44
N VAL A 71 -13.14 -9.59 10.02
CA VAL A 71 -14.46 -10.19 10.29
C VAL A 71 -14.52 -11.62 9.73
N ALA A 72 -14.08 -11.81 8.49
CA ALA A 72 -14.07 -13.12 7.84
C ALA A 72 -13.14 -14.12 8.56
N HIS A 73 -11.96 -13.66 8.99
CA HIS A 73 -11.00 -14.45 9.75
C HIS A 73 -11.59 -14.92 11.07
N ASN A 74 -12.17 -14.01 11.85
CA ASN A 74 -12.74 -14.31 13.18
C ASN A 74 -13.90 -15.31 13.08
N LEU A 75 -14.73 -15.19 12.04
CA LEU A 75 -15.87 -16.08 11.81
C LEU A 75 -15.55 -17.32 10.98
N LYS A 76 -14.29 -17.46 10.51
CA LYS A 76 -13.82 -18.56 9.64
C LYS A 76 -14.65 -18.68 8.35
N LYS A 77 -15.12 -17.55 7.83
CA LYS A 77 -15.89 -17.50 6.60
C LYS A 77 -14.98 -17.27 5.38
N PRO A 78 -15.33 -17.81 4.19
CA PRO A 78 -14.65 -17.44 2.96
C PRO A 78 -14.89 -15.96 2.67
N TYR A 79 -13.85 -15.26 2.17
CA TYR A 79 -13.99 -13.88 1.78
C TYR A 79 -13.41 -13.61 0.39
N PHE A 80 -13.99 -12.63 -0.26
CA PHE A 80 -13.68 -12.17 -1.60
C PHE A 80 -13.45 -10.66 -1.54
N THR A 81 -12.54 -10.15 -2.35
CA THR A 81 -12.23 -8.71 -2.34
C THR A 81 -12.60 -8.04 -3.65
N PHE A 82 -13.12 -6.83 -3.53
CA PHE A 82 -13.55 -5.98 -4.62
C PHE A 82 -12.94 -4.59 -4.45
N PRO A 83 -11.66 -4.40 -4.84
CA PRO A 83 -11.00 -3.11 -4.69
C PRO A 83 -11.66 -2.05 -5.59
N THR A 84 -11.98 -0.89 -5.01
CA THR A 84 -12.54 0.25 -5.74
C THR A 84 -11.50 1.33 -6.04
N ILE A 85 -10.35 1.28 -5.39
CA ILE A 85 -9.21 2.16 -5.59
C ILE A 85 -7.91 1.35 -5.61
N ALA A 86 -6.95 1.76 -6.41
CA ALA A 86 -5.65 1.08 -6.50
C ALA A 86 -4.57 1.86 -5.73
N SER A 87 -4.69 1.90 -4.40
CA SER A 87 -3.78 2.62 -3.51
C SER A 87 -2.80 1.73 -2.75
N THR A 88 -3.13 0.44 -2.55
CA THR A 88 -2.30 -0.55 -1.85
C THR A 88 -2.67 -1.96 -2.28
N CYS A 89 -1.87 -2.96 -1.87
CA CYS A 89 -2.14 -4.38 -2.15
C CYS A 89 -3.09 -5.06 -1.15
N ALA A 90 -3.81 -4.33 -0.32
CA ALA A 90 -4.68 -4.88 0.73
C ALA A 90 -5.69 -5.92 0.22
N CYS A 91 -6.17 -5.78 -1.02
CA CYS A 91 -7.13 -6.71 -1.62
C CYS A 91 -6.58 -8.12 -1.88
N ASN A 92 -5.25 -8.31 -1.92
CA ASN A 92 -4.60 -9.60 -2.15
C ASN A 92 -3.83 -10.09 -0.92
N SER A 93 -3.25 -9.16 -0.15
CA SER A 93 -2.43 -9.52 1.00
C SER A 93 -3.27 -10.13 2.13
N ALA A 94 -2.74 -11.19 2.75
CA ALA A 94 -3.26 -11.70 4.03
C ALA A 94 -2.93 -10.75 5.21
N LEU A 95 -2.05 -9.76 4.98
CA LEU A 95 -1.72 -8.73 5.96
C LEU A 95 -2.82 -7.67 5.98
N GLY A 96 -3.26 -7.22 7.14
CA GLY A 96 -4.14 -6.08 7.36
C GLY A 96 -3.49 -5.07 8.28
N ILE A 97 -3.77 -3.79 8.05
CA ILE A 97 -3.28 -2.69 8.87
C ILE A 97 -4.43 -2.17 9.73
N TYR A 98 -4.22 -2.16 11.05
CA TYR A 98 -5.27 -1.82 12.00
C TYR A 98 -4.92 -0.62 12.85
N TYR A 99 -5.93 0.15 13.15
CA TYR A 99 -5.86 1.40 13.88
C TYR A 99 -6.75 1.32 15.13
N TYR A 100 -6.57 2.26 16.03
CA TYR A 100 -7.59 2.55 17.04
C TYR A 100 -8.74 3.35 16.40
N PRO A 101 -9.95 3.35 17.02
CA PRO A 101 -11.07 4.14 16.50
C PRO A 101 -10.81 5.64 16.33
N ASN A 102 -9.78 6.17 16.98
CA ASN A 102 -9.30 7.56 16.86
C ASN A 102 -8.26 7.77 15.75
N HIS A 103 -8.15 6.82 14.80
CA HIS A 103 -7.24 6.84 13.65
C HIS A 103 -5.74 6.66 13.96
N VAL A 104 -5.36 6.45 15.22
CA VAL A 104 -3.95 6.19 15.58
C VAL A 104 -3.58 4.76 15.18
N PHE A 105 -2.46 4.60 14.47
CA PHE A 105 -1.93 3.28 14.13
C PHE A 105 -1.79 2.41 15.38
N ARG A 106 -2.28 1.17 15.29
CA ARG A 106 -2.23 0.20 16.39
C ARG A 106 -1.26 -0.94 16.10
N THR A 107 -1.49 -1.66 15.02
CA THR A 107 -0.69 -2.82 14.66
C THR A 107 -1.03 -3.27 13.24
N PHE A 108 -0.21 -4.15 12.68
CA PHE A 108 -0.65 -4.99 11.58
C PHE A 108 -0.91 -6.41 12.10
N PHE A 109 -1.83 -7.09 11.43
CA PHE A 109 -2.22 -8.44 11.78
C PHE A 109 -2.36 -9.27 10.51
N ARG A 110 -1.83 -10.50 10.55
CA ARG A 110 -1.92 -11.43 9.43
C ARG A 110 -3.06 -12.40 9.67
N VAL A 111 -4.05 -12.40 8.80
CA VAL A 111 -5.11 -13.42 8.77
C VAL A 111 -4.57 -14.74 8.21
N ASP A 112 -5.25 -15.85 8.47
CA ASP A 112 -4.76 -17.20 8.16
C ASP A 112 -4.52 -17.44 6.67
N ARG A 113 -5.21 -16.74 5.79
CA ARG A 113 -5.15 -16.91 4.33
C ARG A 113 -5.48 -15.62 3.58
N PRO A 114 -4.97 -15.44 2.36
CA PRO A 114 -5.45 -14.39 1.46
C PRO A 114 -6.90 -14.65 1.01
N PRO A 115 -7.54 -13.70 0.29
CA PRO A 115 -8.90 -13.90 -0.20
C PRO A 115 -9.00 -15.11 -1.12
N VAL A 116 -10.20 -15.71 -1.18
CA VAL A 116 -10.48 -16.81 -2.10
C VAL A 116 -10.34 -16.34 -3.54
N HIS A 117 -10.80 -15.13 -3.83
CA HIS A 117 -10.67 -14.50 -5.15
C HIS A 117 -10.73 -12.95 -5.02
N ILE A 118 -10.17 -12.29 -6.04
CA ILE A 118 -10.12 -10.82 -6.15
C ILE A 118 -10.84 -10.43 -7.43
N PHE A 119 -11.88 -9.61 -7.34
CA PHE A 119 -12.63 -9.10 -8.48
C PHE A 119 -12.18 -7.67 -8.79
N ILE A 120 -11.42 -7.49 -9.86
CA ILE A 120 -10.83 -6.20 -10.24
C ILE A 120 -11.59 -5.63 -11.43
N SER A 121 -12.20 -4.47 -11.27
CA SER A 121 -12.81 -3.72 -12.35
C SER A 121 -11.95 -2.51 -12.73
N THR A 122 -11.30 -2.58 -13.88
CA THR A 122 -10.49 -1.44 -14.40
C THR A 122 -11.34 -0.20 -14.61
N LYS A 123 -12.64 -0.35 -14.87
CA LYS A 123 -13.57 0.77 -14.99
C LYS A 123 -13.77 1.48 -13.65
N VAL A 124 -14.02 0.73 -12.58
CA VAL A 124 -14.19 1.29 -11.23
C VAL A 124 -12.90 1.99 -10.79
N ILE A 125 -11.75 1.39 -11.04
CA ILE A 125 -10.44 2.00 -10.74
C ILE A 125 -10.21 3.28 -11.55
N ALA A 126 -10.59 3.30 -12.84
CA ALA A 126 -10.44 4.46 -13.70
C ALA A 126 -11.35 5.64 -13.29
N GLU A 127 -12.55 5.35 -12.79
CA GLU A 127 -13.54 6.33 -12.33
C GLU A 127 -13.28 6.82 -10.90
N ALA A 128 -12.37 6.18 -10.16
CA ALA A 128 -11.98 6.60 -8.81
C ALA A 128 -11.09 7.87 -8.85
N PRO A 129 -11.02 8.65 -7.75
CA PRO A 129 -10.12 9.79 -7.69
C PRO A 129 -8.67 9.39 -8.00
N ALA A 130 -8.08 10.01 -9.03
CA ALA A 130 -6.77 9.65 -9.57
C ALA A 130 -5.63 9.70 -8.53
N SER A 131 -5.81 10.49 -7.45
CA SER A 131 -4.84 10.57 -6.35
C SER A 131 -4.63 9.23 -5.60
N PHE A 132 -5.59 8.29 -5.66
CA PHE A 132 -5.40 6.97 -5.08
C PHE A 132 -4.50 6.08 -5.95
N LEU A 133 -4.71 6.09 -7.27
CA LEU A 133 -3.82 5.38 -8.20
C LEU A 133 -2.40 5.96 -8.16
N TRP A 134 -2.29 7.28 -8.11
CA TRP A 134 -1.03 8.01 -7.98
C TRP A 134 -0.24 7.58 -6.74
N ALA A 135 -0.89 7.57 -5.57
CA ALA A 135 -0.28 7.11 -4.33
C ALA A 135 0.07 5.61 -4.39
N GLY A 136 -0.80 4.79 -5.01
CA GLY A 136 -0.54 3.36 -5.17
C GLY A 136 0.67 3.05 -6.04
N ILE A 137 0.92 3.87 -7.08
CA ILE A 137 2.14 3.78 -7.88
C ILE A 137 3.34 4.12 -7.00
N GLY A 138 3.28 5.20 -6.21
CA GLY A 138 4.34 5.58 -5.29
C GLY A 138 4.67 4.49 -4.26
N ASP A 139 3.65 3.87 -3.68
CA ASP A 139 3.79 2.74 -2.75
C ASP A 139 4.42 1.52 -3.44
N GLY A 140 3.88 1.12 -4.60
CA GLY A 140 4.35 -0.03 -5.38
C GLY A 140 5.81 0.08 -5.80
N MET A 141 6.31 1.29 -6.10
CA MET A 141 7.70 1.55 -6.45
C MET A 141 8.69 1.21 -5.32
N SER A 142 8.26 1.21 -4.06
CA SER A 142 9.11 0.84 -2.93
C SER A 142 9.38 -0.67 -2.84
N LYS A 143 8.43 -1.49 -3.33
CA LYS A 143 8.40 -2.93 -3.05
C LYS A 143 9.68 -3.67 -3.43
N GLU A 144 10.13 -3.54 -4.66
CA GLU A 144 11.38 -4.19 -5.08
C GLU A 144 12.58 -3.71 -4.26
N ILE A 145 12.64 -2.39 -4.04
CA ILE A 145 13.80 -1.76 -3.42
C ILE A 145 13.94 -2.23 -1.98
N GLU A 146 12.86 -2.17 -1.21
CA GLU A 146 12.88 -2.52 0.21
C GLU A 146 13.05 -4.03 0.44
N VAL A 147 12.34 -4.88 -0.32
CA VAL A 147 12.44 -6.33 -0.19
C VAL A 147 13.85 -6.83 -0.51
N LYS A 148 14.44 -6.37 -1.63
CA LYS A 148 15.80 -6.75 -2.00
C LYS A 148 16.85 -6.19 -1.04
N PHE A 149 16.62 -4.98 -0.51
CA PHE A 149 17.51 -4.39 0.48
C PHE A 149 17.49 -5.19 1.78
N SER A 150 16.32 -5.52 2.32
CA SER A 150 16.17 -6.27 3.57
C SER A 150 16.69 -7.72 3.48
N ALA A 151 16.55 -8.36 2.33
CA ALA A 151 16.98 -9.74 2.11
C ALA A 151 18.46 -9.87 1.76
N ARG A 152 19.15 -8.79 1.42
CA ARG A 152 20.54 -8.80 0.96
C ARG A 152 21.49 -9.33 2.03
N GLY A 153 22.31 -10.33 1.65
CA GLY A 153 23.27 -10.99 2.53
C GLY A 153 22.65 -11.99 3.49
N LYS A 154 21.37 -12.35 3.28
CA LYS A 154 20.66 -13.34 4.10
C LYS A 154 20.07 -14.48 3.24
N GLU A 155 20.63 -14.68 2.06
CA GLU A 155 20.12 -15.63 1.05
C GLU A 155 20.00 -17.05 1.61
N ASP A 156 20.96 -17.46 2.46
CA ASP A 156 20.98 -18.78 3.10
C ASP A 156 20.00 -18.93 4.29
N GLU A 157 19.46 -17.81 4.78
CA GLU A 157 18.51 -17.78 5.90
C GLU A 157 17.05 -17.78 5.42
N LEU A 158 16.83 -17.42 4.15
CA LEU A 158 15.49 -17.31 3.57
C LEU A 158 14.84 -18.68 3.39
N THR A 159 13.60 -18.80 3.82
CA THR A 159 12.75 -19.93 3.43
C THR A 159 12.52 -19.94 1.92
N LEU A 160 12.09 -21.08 1.36
CA LEU A 160 11.79 -21.17 -0.08
C LEU A 160 10.70 -20.17 -0.52
N SER A 161 9.70 -19.92 0.35
CA SER A 161 8.67 -18.91 0.10
C SER A 161 9.26 -17.50 0.03
N GLU A 162 10.14 -17.15 0.98
CA GLU A 162 10.78 -15.84 0.99
C GLU A 162 11.72 -15.64 -0.20
N GLN A 163 12.48 -16.67 -0.59
CA GLN A 163 13.29 -16.64 -1.83
C GLN A 163 12.43 -16.34 -3.05
N ALA A 164 11.27 -17.02 -3.17
CA ALA A 164 10.33 -16.78 -4.25
C ALA A 164 9.74 -15.35 -4.19
N GLY A 165 9.40 -14.85 -3.00
CA GLY A 165 8.92 -13.48 -2.81
C GLY A 165 9.97 -12.43 -3.18
N VAL A 166 11.22 -12.62 -2.78
CA VAL A 166 12.34 -11.73 -3.16
C VAL A 166 12.55 -11.74 -4.68
N ALA A 167 12.50 -12.90 -5.32
CA ALA A 167 12.60 -12.99 -6.78
C ALA A 167 11.43 -12.28 -7.47
N LEU A 168 10.20 -12.51 -7.01
CA LEU A 168 9.00 -11.89 -7.56
C LEU A 168 9.00 -10.36 -7.38
N SER A 169 9.58 -9.83 -6.30
CA SER A 169 9.65 -8.39 -6.07
C SER A 169 10.32 -7.64 -7.23
N GLY A 170 11.23 -8.29 -7.94
CA GLY A 170 11.84 -7.74 -9.16
C GLY A 170 10.86 -7.47 -10.31
N CYS A 171 9.63 -7.98 -10.23
CA CYS A 171 8.60 -7.71 -11.22
C CYS A 171 7.72 -6.49 -10.87
N CYS A 172 7.86 -5.89 -9.67
CA CYS A 172 6.99 -4.82 -9.20
C CYS A 172 7.35 -3.41 -9.72
N THR A 173 8.55 -3.20 -10.24
CA THR A 173 9.01 -1.86 -10.67
C THR A 173 8.69 -1.57 -12.14
N GLU A 174 8.99 -2.51 -13.04
CA GLU A 174 8.93 -2.28 -14.48
C GLU A 174 7.53 -1.95 -15.03
N PRO A 175 6.43 -2.62 -14.57
CA PRO A 175 5.09 -2.27 -15.03
C PRO A 175 4.70 -0.84 -14.63
N LEU A 176 5.08 -0.39 -13.43
CA LEU A 176 4.79 0.96 -12.95
C LEU A 176 5.54 2.02 -13.76
N LEU A 177 6.83 1.83 -13.99
CA LEU A 177 7.64 2.72 -14.83
C LEU A 177 7.11 2.79 -16.27
N LYS A 178 6.69 1.65 -16.83
CA LYS A 178 6.25 1.56 -18.23
C LYS A 178 4.86 2.14 -18.45
N TYR A 179 3.94 1.92 -17.53
CA TYR A 179 2.52 2.19 -17.74
C TYR A 179 1.99 3.30 -16.83
N GLY A 180 2.72 3.71 -15.78
CA GLY A 180 2.24 4.61 -14.74
C GLY A 180 1.77 5.96 -15.26
N VAL A 181 2.57 6.62 -16.10
CA VAL A 181 2.23 7.93 -16.69
C VAL A 181 0.95 7.83 -17.52
N GLN A 182 0.86 6.83 -18.42
CA GLN A 182 -0.34 6.63 -19.23
C GLN A 182 -1.55 6.24 -18.39
N ALA A 183 -1.38 5.41 -17.36
CA ALA A 183 -2.45 5.03 -16.45
C ALA A 183 -3.01 6.24 -15.69
N MET A 184 -2.15 7.16 -15.27
CA MET A 184 -2.57 8.41 -14.63
C MET A 184 -3.34 9.33 -15.56
N GLU A 185 -2.92 9.45 -16.82
CA GLU A 185 -3.67 10.20 -17.83
C GLU A 185 -5.05 9.59 -18.08
N ASP A 186 -5.10 8.26 -18.23
CA ASP A 186 -6.34 7.52 -18.45
C ASP A 186 -7.29 7.64 -17.26
N CYS A 187 -6.77 7.54 -16.03
CA CYS A 187 -7.56 7.70 -14.81
C CYS A 187 -8.15 9.11 -14.68
N ARG A 188 -7.39 10.16 -14.97
CA ARG A 188 -7.90 11.55 -14.97
C ARG A 188 -9.02 11.77 -15.99
N ASN A 189 -9.08 10.95 -17.03
CA ASN A 189 -10.11 10.97 -18.07
C ASN A 189 -11.21 9.89 -17.86
N ASN A 190 -11.25 9.22 -16.72
CA ASN A 190 -12.16 8.11 -16.39
C ASN A 190 -12.19 7.02 -17.48
N ARG A 191 -11.03 6.74 -18.07
CA ARG A 191 -10.88 5.82 -19.19
C ARG A 191 -10.23 4.51 -18.75
N ALA A 192 -11.01 3.45 -18.68
CA ALA A 192 -10.45 2.10 -18.51
C ALA A 192 -9.53 1.76 -19.70
N SER A 193 -8.32 1.29 -19.40
CA SER A 193 -7.30 1.04 -20.41
C SER A 193 -6.39 -0.12 -20.01
N LYS A 194 -5.56 -0.56 -20.97
CA LYS A 194 -4.51 -1.55 -20.68
C LYS A 194 -3.47 -1.01 -19.70
N ALA A 195 -3.20 0.29 -19.72
CA ALA A 195 -2.26 0.89 -18.78
C ALA A 195 -2.78 0.81 -17.33
N ILE A 196 -4.05 1.18 -17.11
CA ILE A 196 -4.70 1.03 -15.77
C ILE A 196 -4.71 -0.44 -15.36
N GLU A 197 -5.05 -1.36 -16.25
CA GLU A 197 -5.04 -2.80 -15.96
C GLU A 197 -3.66 -3.25 -15.48
N MET A 198 -2.60 -2.90 -16.22
CA MET A 198 -1.22 -3.33 -15.87
C MET A 198 -0.76 -2.75 -14.54
N VAL A 199 -1.03 -1.47 -14.28
CA VAL A 199 -0.68 -0.82 -13.03
C VAL A 199 -1.48 -1.38 -11.85
N ALA A 200 -2.80 -1.57 -12.02
CA ALA A 200 -3.65 -2.13 -10.98
C ALA A 200 -3.26 -3.59 -10.66
N LEU A 201 -2.97 -4.40 -11.67
CA LEU A 201 -2.50 -5.78 -11.46
C LEU A 201 -1.14 -5.81 -10.75
N ASP A 202 -0.24 -4.88 -11.05
CA ASP A 202 1.05 -4.80 -10.36
C ASP A 202 0.88 -4.44 -8.90
N ILE A 203 0.11 -3.39 -8.60
CA ILE A 203 -0.17 -2.95 -7.23
C ILE A 203 -0.88 -4.07 -6.45
N PHE A 204 -1.91 -4.69 -7.01
CA PHE A 204 -2.73 -5.66 -6.28
C PHE A 204 -2.09 -7.03 -6.22
N ILE A 205 -1.61 -7.54 -7.37
CA ILE A 205 -1.21 -8.95 -7.49
C ILE A 205 0.28 -9.11 -7.21
N ASN A 206 1.17 -8.43 -7.95
CA ASN A 206 2.61 -8.61 -7.75
C ASN A 206 3.01 -8.21 -6.33
N THR A 207 2.69 -6.98 -5.92
CA THR A 207 3.01 -6.47 -4.57
C THR A 207 2.33 -7.28 -3.47
N GLY A 208 1.07 -7.68 -3.65
CA GLY A 208 0.34 -8.48 -2.67
C GLY A 208 0.86 -9.92 -2.55
N MET A 209 1.28 -10.55 -3.65
CA MET A 209 1.90 -11.87 -3.62
C MET A 209 3.27 -11.81 -2.93
N VAL A 210 4.09 -10.80 -3.19
CA VAL A 210 5.33 -10.59 -2.45
C VAL A 210 5.04 -10.52 -0.95
N SER A 211 4.07 -9.69 -0.54
CA SER A 211 3.66 -9.56 0.87
C SER A 211 3.12 -10.86 1.48
N ASN A 212 2.59 -11.78 0.67
CA ASN A 212 2.16 -13.10 1.14
C ASN A 212 3.30 -14.11 1.25
N MET A 213 4.37 -13.94 0.48
CA MET A 213 5.49 -14.89 0.40
C MET A 213 6.62 -14.58 1.37
N VAL A 214 6.86 -13.29 1.68
CA VAL A 214 7.91 -12.87 2.61
C VAL A 214 7.35 -12.75 4.04
N ASP A 215 8.23 -12.88 5.03
CA ASP A 215 7.90 -12.55 6.41
C ASP A 215 7.67 -11.03 6.52
N SER A 216 6.46 -10.66 6.94
CA SER A 216 6.02 -9.27 6.98
C SER A 216 6.83 -8.39 7.94
N HIS A 217 7.42 -9.00 8.99
CA HIS A 217 8.25 -8.30 9.98
C HIS A 217 9.72 -8.18 9.55
N LYS A 218 10.14 -8.93 8.52
CA LYS A 218 11.56 -9.02 8.16
C LYS A 218 11.88 -8.38 6.82
N TYR A 219 11.12 -8.73 5.79
CA TYR A 219 11.54 -8.48 4.42
C TYR A 219 10.51 -7.69 3.60
N ASN A 220 9.36 -7.33 4.17
CA ASN A 220 8.27 -6.71 3.41
C ASN A 220 8.44 -5.21 3.21
N THR A 221 9.03 -4.53 4.19
CA THR A 221 9.25 -3.08 4.27
C THR A 221 10.64 -2.78 4.81
N ASN A 222 11.10 -1.53 4.65
CA ASN A 222 12.36 -1.04 5.22
C ASN A 222 12.30 0.48 5.41
N LEU A 223 13.35 1.23 5.04
CA LEU A 223 13.51 2.65 5.32
C LEU A 223 12.40 3.53 4.72
N ALA A 224 11.88 3.19 3.54
CA ALA A 224 10.81 4.00 2.92
C ALA A 224 9.55 4.04 3.81
N HIS A 225 9.13 2.88 4.29
CA HIS A 225 7.99 2.75 5.20
C HIS A 225 8.31 3.24 6.62
N ALA A 226 9.53 2.98 7.12
CA ALA A 226 9.98 3.51 8.41
C ALA A 226 9.93 5.03 8.45
N LEU A 227 10.35 5.71 7.37
CA LEU A 227 10.27 7.17 7.24
C LEU A 227 8.82 7.64 7.19
N PHE A 228 7.96 7.03 6.35
CA PHE A 228 6.55 7.38 6.35
C PHE A 228 5.95 7.28 7.75
N ASN A 229 6.06 6.11 8.40
CA ASN A 229 5.52 5.85 9.74
C ASN A 229 6.07 6.80 10.82
N SER A 230 7.23 7.40 10.60
CA SER A 230 7.84 8.35 11.52
C SER A 230 7.46 9.79 11.20
N MET A 231 7.25 10.11 9.93
CA MET A 231 6.79 11.43 9.49
C MET A 231 5.33 11.71 9.85
N THR A 232 4.51 10.68 10.12
CA THR A 232 3.12 10.87 10.60
C THR A 232 3.00 11.54 11.97
N ILE A 233 4.10 11.69 12.72
CA ILE A 233 4.12 12.55 13.92
C ILE A 233 3.94 14.05 13.60
N LEU A 234 4.18 14.42 12.34
CA LEU A 234 4.01 15.77 11.83
C LEU A 234 2.57 15.94 11.33
N PRO A 235 1.75 16.82 11.90
CA PRO A 235 0.34 16.94 11.55
C PRO A 235 0.09 17.20 10.07
N GLN A 236 0.95 18.00 9.40
CA GLN A 236 0.82 18.28 7.97
C GLN A 236 0.99 17.02 7.12
N VAL A 237 1.85 16.08 7.53
CA VAL A 237 2.04 14.82 6.82
C VAL A 237 0.85 13.90 7.03
N GLU A 238 0.42 13.70 8.28
CA GLU A 238 -0.70 12.80 8.63
C GLU A 238 -2.01 13.25 7.99
N GLU A 239 -2.30 14.56 7.99
CA GLU A 239 -3.59 15.08 7.55
C GLU A 239 -3.69 15.31 6.03
N ARG A 240 -2.57 15.61 5.35
CA ARG A 240 -2.58 16.13 3.97
C ARG A 240 -1.93 15.24 2.94
N HIS A 241 -1.05 14.33 3.37
CA HIS A 241 -0.30 13.47 2.46
C HIS A 241 -0.76 12.02 2.51
N ARG A 242 -0.73 11.36 1.37
CA ARG A 242 -1.10 9.96 1.26
C ARG A 242 0.08 9.05 1.59
N HIS A 243 -0.22 7.85 2.10
CA HIS A 243 0.78 6.84 2.43
C HIS A 243 1.83 6.65 1.32
N GLY A 244 1.40 6.25 0.14
CA GLY A 244 2.31 5.95 -0.97
C GLY A 244 3.04 7.17 -1.54
N GLU A 245 2.49 8.37 -1.36
CA GLU A 245 3.17 9.63 -1.67
C GLU A 245 4.45 9.77 -0.84
N VAL A 246 4.34 9.65 0.48
CA VAL A 246 5.50 9.80 1.38
C VAL A 246 6.44 8.60 1.29
N VAL A 247 5.91 7.38 1.10
CA VAL A 247 6.71 6.16 0.86
C VAL A 247 7.57 6.32 -0.40
N SER A 248 7.05 6.96 -1.46
CA SER A 248 7.86 7.21 -2.67
C SER A 248 9.07 8.09 -2.38
N TYR A 249 8.92 9.17 -1.60
CA TYR A 249 10.06 9.98 -1.14
C TYR A 249 11.06 9.15 -0.34
N GLY A 250 10.56 8.36 0.62
CA GLY A 250 11.39 7.45 1.41
C GLY A 250 12.17 6.44 0.56
N THR A 251 11.61 6.01 -0.58
CA THR A 251 12.30 5.13 -1.54
C THR A 251 13.51 5.82 -2.17
N LEU A 252 13.41 7.10 -2.55
CA LEU A 252 14.56 7.87 -3.05
C LEU A 252 15.62 8.04 -1.94
N VAL A 253 15.20 8.27 -0.70
CA VAL A 253 16.13 8.36 0.44
C VAL A 253 16.88 7.03 0.64
N LEU A 254 16.18 5.89 0.56
CA LEU A 254 16.82 4.56 0.65
C LEU A 254 17.82 4.34 -0.49
N LEU A 255 17.45 4.64 -1.72
CA LEU A 255 18.35 4.52 -2.88
C LEU A 255 19.59 5.41 -2.75
N THR A 256 19.43 6.62 -2.22
CA THR A 256 20.52 7.56 -1.96
C THR A 256 21.44 7.03 -0.84
N MET A 257 20.87 6.60 0.29
CA MET A 257 21.62 6.05 1.41
C MET A 257 22.43 4.82 1.03
N ASP A 258 21.84 3.94 0.23
CA ASP A 258 22.46 2.71 -0.25
C ASP A 258 23.33 2.90 -1.52
N LYS A 259 23.47 4.15 -2.00
CA LYS A 259 24.29 4.55 -3.14
C LYS A 259 23.94 3.83 -4.45
N GLN A 260 22.66 3.51 -4.63
CA GLN A 260 22.15 2.91 -5.86
C GLN A 260 21.81 4.00 -6.91
N TYR A 261 22.78 4.80 -7.31
CA TYR A 261 22.59 6.02 -8.10
C TYR A 261 21.96 5.78 -9.46
N ASP A 262 22.26 4.67 -10.14
CA ASP A 262 21.63 4.33 -11.44
C ASP A 262 20.11 4.13 -11.29
N LYS A 263 19.68 3.48 -10.20
CA LYS A 263 18.27 3.33 -9.89
C LYS A 263 17.68 4.66 -9.41
N LEU A 264 18.42 5.40 -8.59
CA LEU A 264 17.99 6.73 -8.12
C LEU A 264 17.68 7.64 -9.29
N ASP A 265 18.56 7.73 -10.30
CA ASP A 265 18.34 8.54 -11.52
C ASP A 265 17.03 8.16 -12.22
N ARG A 266 16.83 6.86 -12.44
CA ARG A 266 15.65 6.33 -13.12
C ARG A 266 14.35 6.59 -12.36
N PHE A 267 14.35 6.39 -11.04
CA PHE A 267 13.20 6.64 -10.16
C PHE A 267 12.90 8.13 -10.06
N PHE A 268 13.95 8.94 -9.89
CA PHE A 268 13.83 10.38 -9.80
C PHE A 268 13.19 10.99 -11.06
N ASP A 269 13.65 10.63 -12.26
CA ASP A 269 13.10 11.13 -13.51
C ASP A 269 11.62 10.72 -13.66
N PHE A 270 11.27 9.48 -13.32
CA PHE A 270 9.88 9.01 -13.30
C PHE A 270 9.03 9.78 -12.27
N TYR A 271 9.55 10.03 -11.07
CA TYR A 271 8.82 10.75 -10.02
C TYR A 271 8.58 12.22 -10.41
N LYS A 272 9.54 12.86 -11.07
CA LYS A 272 9.34 14.21 -11.61
C LYS A 272 8.22 14.23 -12.65
N GLU A 273 8.17 13.27 -13.58
CA GLU A 273 7.11 13.15 -14.58
C GLU A 273 5.74 12.88 -13.92
N MET A 274 5.71 12.02 -12.94
CA MET A 274 4.50 11.64 -12.17
C MET A 274 4.09 12.71 -11.16
N LYS A 275 4.92 13.70 -10.87
CA LYS A 275 4.76 14.66 -9.77
C LYS A 275 4.67 13.97 -8.39
N LEU A 276 5.37 12.87 -8.23
CA LEU A 276 5.63 12.26 -6.93
C LEU A 276 6.71 13.07 -6.19
N PRO A 277 6.73 13.07 -4.85
CA PRO A 277 7.71 13.82 -4.08
C PRO A 277 9.15 13.43 -4.40
N THR A 278 9.99 14.44 -4.64
CA THR A 278 11.43 14.28 -4.85
C THR A 278 12.27 15.07 -3.85
N LYS A 279 11.64 15.93 -3.05
CA LYS A 279 12.26 16.74 -2.00
C LYS A 279 11.32 16.90 -0.81
N LEU A 280 11.86 17.25 0.35
CA LEU A 280 11.10 17.44 1.60
C LEU A 280 9.95 18.45 1.44
N ALA A 281 10.19 19.54 0.69
CA ALA A 281 9.17 20.56 0.47
C ALA A 281 7.92 20.02 -0.24
N ASP A 282 8.04 18.95 -1.05
CA ASP A 282 6.91 18.34 -1.76
C ASP A 282 5.96 17.60 -0.80
N ILE A 283 6.44 17.25 0.41
CA ILE A 283 5.67 16.64 1.51
C ILE A 283 5.54 17.59 2.71
N GLU A 284 5.73 18.89 2.49
CA GLU A 284 5.59 19.98 3.46
C GLU A 284 6.43 19.80 4.74
N VAL A 285 7.61 19.17 4.62
CA VAL A 285 8.57 18.97 5.71
C VAL A 285 9.82 19.81 5.48
N SER A 286 10.36 20.36 6.56
CA SER A 286 11.63 21.09 6.57
C SER A 286 12.74 20.26 7.23
N VAL A 287 13.99 20.61 6.92
CA VAL A 287 15.18 19.96 7.55
C VAL A 287 15.18 20.13 9.07
N ASP A 288 14.66 21.24 9.58
CA ASP A 288 14.62 21.53 11.02
C ASP A 288 13.63 20.63 11.78
N GLU A 289 12.63 20.08 11.10
CA GLU A 289 11.64 19.16 11.68
C GLU A 289 12.11 17.69 11.70
N LEU A 290 13.26 17.38 11.08
CA LEU A 290 13.74 16.00 10.97
C LEU A 290 14.17 15.38 12.30
N GLY A 291 14.57 16.15 13.30
CA GLY A 291 15.08 15.61 14.57
C GLY A 291 14.16 14.54 15.18
N PRO A 292 12.93 14.90 15.57
CA PRO A 292 11.96 13.95 16.13
C PRO A 292 11.61 12.79 15.17
N VAL A 293 11.53 13.06 13.85
CA VAL A 293 11.25 12.06 12.84
C VAL A 293 12.35 10.99 12.81
N LEU A 294 13.61 11.40 12.82
CA LEU A 294 14.74 10.49 12.80
C LEU A 294 14.87 9.69 14.10
N ASP A 295 14.54 10.33 15.25
CA ASP A 295 14.47 9.64 16.55
C ASP A 295 13.45 8.49 16.54
N GLU A 296 12.35 8.66 15.84
CA GLU A 296 11.34 7.61 15.69
C GLU A 296 11.69 6.60 14.59
N ALA A 297 12.28 7.04 13.46
CA ALA A 297 12.60 6.17 12.33
C ALA A 297 13.54 5.03 12.72
N VAL A 298 14.59 5.33 13.49
CA VAL A 298 15.58 4.31 13.88
C VAL A 298 15.07 3.29 14.92
N LYS A 299 13.86 3.51 15.47
CA LYS A 299 13.19 2.57 16.38
C LYS A 299 12.21 1.65 15.66
N LYS A 300 11.94 1.88 14.37
CA LYS A 300 10.97 1.07 13.62
C LYS A 300 11.56 -0.30 13.34
N TYR A 301 10.76 -1.34 13.60
CA TYR A 301 11.12 -2.73 13.34
C TYR A 301 11.47 -2.97 11.86
N ASP A 302 10.93 -2.15 10.94
CA ASP A 302 11.25 -2.19 9.50
C ASP A 302 12.77 -2.17 9.22
N LEU A 303 13.57 -1.57 10.10
CA LEU A 303 15.02 -1.47 9.95
C LEU A 303 15.81 -2.63 10.54
N ASP A 304 15.19 -3.51 11.34
CA ASP A 304 15.88 -4.59 12.06
C ASP A 304 16.55 -5.60 11.12
N TYR A 305 15.99 -5.76 9.92
CA TYR A 305 16.49 -6.69 8.90
C TYR A 305 17.29 -6.02 7.79
N SER A 306 17.73 -4.79 7.99
CA SER A 306 18.64 -4.12 7.06
C SER A 306 19.99 -4.87 6.96
N PRO A 307 20.68 -4.81 5.80
CA PRO A 307 21.99 -5.48 5.62
C PRO A 307 23.10 -4.87 6.46
N TYR A 308 22.87 -3.68 7.00
CA TYR A 308 23.74 -2.99 7.95
C TYR A 308 22.92 -2.13 8.89
N LYS A 309 23.49 -1.78 10.04
CA LYS A 309 22.78 -0.93 11.02
C LYS A 309 22.59 0.48 10.46
N ILE A 310 21.34 0.87 10.31
CA ILE A 310 20.96 2.22 9.90
C ILE A 310 20.93 3.15 11.11
N THR A 311 21.55 4.34 10.98
CA THR A 311 21.62 5.35 12.03
C THR A 311 20.91 6.64 11.58
N GLN A 312 20.57 7.50 12.55
CA GLN A 312 19.99 8.82 12.26
C GLN A 312 20.89 9.65 11.34
N ASP A 313 22.19 9.64 11.58
CA ASP A 313 23.15 10.38 10.76
C ASP A 313 23.18 9.89 9.31
N MET A 314 23.05 8.58 9.09
CA MET A 314 22.98 8.01 7.74
C MET A 314 21.70 8.46 7.01
N ILE A 315 20.55 8.40 7.67
CA ILE A 315 19.27 8.84 7.10
C ILE A 315 19.32 10.34 6.80
N LYS A 316 19.80 11.14 7.77
CA LYS A 316 19.92 12.59 7.60
C LYS A 316 20.88 12.96 6.45
N ALA A 317 22.01 12.30 6.38
CA ALA A 317 22.98 12.52 5.30
C ALA A 317 22.36 12.19 3.92
N ALA A 318 21.63 11.08 3.81
CA ALA A 318 20.94 10.70 2.58
C ALA A 318 19.84 11.70 2.17
N ILE A 319 19.06 12.20 3.13
CA ILE A 319 18.06 13.24 2.87
C ILE A 319 18.75 14.51 2.35
N LEU A 320 19.80 14.99 3.00
CA LEU A 320 20.51 16.19 2.57
C LEU A 320 21.18 16.01 1.20
N GLU A 321 21.73 14.82 0.93
CA GLU A 321 22.29 14.49 -0.38
C GLU A 321 21.21 14.49 -1.47
N LEU A 322 20.02 13.95 -1.19
CA LEU A 322 18.88 13.96 -2.11
C LEU A 322 18.39 15.39 -2.39
N GLU A 323 18.35 16.28 -1.38
CA GLU A 323 18.03 17.70 -1.56
C GLU A 323 19.04 18.41 -2.50
N GLU A 324 20.34 18.14 -2.32
CA GLU A 324 21.38 18.67 -3.22
C GLU A 324 21.30 18.04 -4.62
N TYR A 325 20.96 16.76 -4.72
CA TYR A 325 20.72 16.09 -6.00
C TYR A 325 19.56 16.74 -6.77
N ASN A 326 18.45 17.04 -6.07
CA ASN A 326 17.31 17.76 -6.62
C ASN A 326 17.72 19.12 -7.20
N LYS A 327 18.46 19.94 -6.44
CA LYS A 327 18.96 21.24 -6.91
C LYS A 327 19.79 21.14 -8.19
N LYS A 328 20.64 20.11 -8.28
CA LYS A 328 21.48 19.88 -9.48
C LYS A 328 20.68 19.46 -10.70
N LYS A 329 19.60 18.72 -10.51
CA LYS A 329 18.70 18.29 -11.60
C LYS A 329 17.76 19.42 -12.07
N GLU A 330 17.47 20.41 -11.21
CA GLU A 330 16.65 21.58 -11.54
C GLU A 330 17.47 22.75 -12.14
N ALA A 331 18.81 22.75 -12.02
CA ALA A 331 19.73 23.76 -12.56
C ALA A 331 20.08 23.53 -14.03
#